data_752d3951d6cbb57ac7f6d54094ece35a
#
_entry.id   752d3951d6cbb57ac7f6d54094ece35a
#
_cell.length_a   1.000
_cell.length_b   1.000
_cell.length_c   1.000
_cell.angle_alpha   90.00
_cell.angle_beta   90.00
_cell.angle_gamma   90.00
#
_symmetry.space_group_name_H-M   'P 1'
#
loop_
_entity.id
_entity.type
_entity.pdbx_description
1 polymer ?
#
loop_
_entity_poly.entity_id
_entity_poly.type
_entity_poly.pdbx_seq_one_letter_code
_entity_poly.pdbx_strand_id
1 'polypeptide(L)'
;WIQQGAPFDAPEVPRLREIRVEPRQFELLPGGLRQLKVVATFSDSSTRDVTSLALYQSNDKDLVAVDEAGKLTAAQAAGEAVIVVNYMGAVDVARPVLPPAKKIPQEHFASLPVFNEPDRLIYKRLQAVGSAPSGQCSDAEFIRRSALDCIGRLPTLEEARAFHGDRSAEKRKRWIEKLLVDSNYADHWAVKWGDLIRPNPSRVGVKPVFLLDLWLRDMFRRNVPYDQMVKELLLAEGSSHQNGPVAVLRDKRDPVDA
;
A
#
# COMPACT_ATOMS: atom_id res chain seq x y z
N TRP A 1 -42.14 10.00 12.83
CA TRP A 1 -41.29 9.40 13.83
C TRP A 1 -41.24 10.31 15.08
N ILE A 2 -40.86 11.60 14.94
CA ILE A 2 -40.79 12.56 16.06
C ILE A 2 -42.17 12.73 16.70
N GLN A 3 -43.26 12.84 15.91
CA GLN A 3 -44.64 12.96 16.39
C GLN A 3 -45.15 11.72 17.16
N GLN A 4 -44.50 10.57 16.94
CA GLN A 4 -44.80 9.31 17.62
C GLN A 4 -43.95 9.09 18.88
N GLY A 5 -43.23 10.12 19.35
CA GLY A 5 -42.40 10.04 20.54
C GLY A 5 -40.99 9.51 20.31
N ALA A 6 -40.55 9.45 19.05
CA ALA A 6 -39.20 9.02 18.67
C ALA A 6 -38.71 7.75 19.42
N PRO A 7 -39.45 6.62 19.37
CA PRO A 7 -39.07 5.42 20.09
C PRO A 7 -37.69 4.95 19.64
N PHE A 8 -36.88 4.44 20.58
CA PHE A 8 -35.63 3.79 20.24
C PHE A 8 -35.88 2.56 19.37
N ASP A 9 -34.95 2.26 18.47
CA ASP A 9 -35.01 1.05 17.68
C ASP A 9 -35.12 -0.18 18.59
N ALA A 10 -35.95 -1.14 18.20
CA ALA A 10 -36.05 -2.38 18.94
C ALA A 10 -34.68 -3.11 18.91
N PRO A 11 -34.32 -3.88 19.97
CA PRO A 11 -33.07 -4.62 20.00
C PRO A 11 -32.88 -5.58 18.82
N GLU A 12 -33.97 -5.93 18.15
CA GLU A 12 -34.03 -6.86 17.02
C GLU A 12 -33.91 -6.20 15.65
N VAL A 13 -33.69 -4.86 15.57
CA VAL A 13 -33.49 -4.18 14.27
C VAL A 13 -32.23 -4.70 13.62
N PRO A 14 -32.31 -5.23 12.39
CA PRO A 14 -31.15 -5.74 11.69
C PRO A 14 -30.08 -4.68 11.49
N ARG A 15 -28.85 -4.95 11.93
CA ARG A 15 -27.71 -4.05 11.78
C ARG A 15 -26.96 -4.35 10.49
N LEU A 16 -26.44 -3.32 9.83
CA LEU A 16 -25.59 -3.48 8.66
C LEU A 16 -24.34 -4.30 9.04
N ARG A 17 -24.09 -5.37 8.29
CA ARG A 17 -22.91 -6.23 8.45
C ARG A 17 -21.84 -5.90 7.43
N GLU A 18 -22.21 -5.83 6.16
CA GLU A 18 -21.30 -5.53 5.05
C GLU A 18 -22.07 -4.99 3.85
N ILE A 19 -21.31 -4.36 2.93
CA ILE A 19 -21.80 -4.05 1.59
C ILE A 19 -20.97 -4.78 0.55
N ARG A 20 -21.56 -5.06 -0.61
CA ARG A 20 -20.88 -5.64 -1.76
C ARG A 20 -21.22 -4.86 -3.01
N VAL A 21 -20.17 -4.44 -3.72
CA VAL A 21 -20.27 -3.74 -5.01
C VAL A 21 -20.16 -4.73 -6.16
N GLU A 22 -21.02 -4.62 -7.15
CA GLU A 22 -21.03 -5.45 -8.34
C GLU A 22 -21.09 -4.58 -9.60
N PRO A 23 -20.21 -4.87 -10.59
CA PRO A 23 -19.08 -5.78 -10.56
C PRO A 23 -17.88 -5.18 -9.78
N ARG A 24 -17.07 -6.03 -9.10
CA ARG A 24 -15.90 -5.59 -8.35
C ARG A 24 -14.69 -5.25 -9.23
N GLN A 25 -14.47 -6.06 -10.27
CA GLN A 25 -13.37 -5.87 -11.21
C GLN A 25 -13.85 -6.17 -12.62
N PHE A 26 -13.63 -5.25 -13.55
CA PHE A 26 -14.14 -5.36 -14.91
C PHE A 26 -13.39 -4.43 -15.86
N GLU A 27 -13.45 -4.77 -17.15
CA GLU A 27 -13.01 -3.88 -18.22
C GLU A 27 -14.12 -2.86 -18.52
N LEU A 28 -13.72 -1.60 -18.70
CA LEU A 28 -14.57 -0.52 -19.17
C LEU A 28 -13.90 0.11 -20.39
N LEU A 29 -14.57 0.04 -21.53
CA LEU A 29 -14.03 0.60 -22.78
C LEU A 29 -13.91 2.13 -22.67
N PRO A 30 -12.93 2.76 -23.35
CA PRO A 30 -12.83 4.20 -23.41
C PRO A 30 -14.16 4.84 -23.87
N GLY A 31 -14.63 5.87 -23.16
CA GLY A 31 -15.93 6.50 -23.38
C GLY A 31 -17.14 5.64 -22.95
N GLY A 32 -16.91 4.46 -22.42
CA GLY A 32 -17.98 3.53 -22.00
C GLY A 32 -18.69 3.98 -20.73
N LEU A 33 -19.91 3.47 -20.57
CA LEU A 33 -20.75 3.67 -19.39
C LEU A 33 -20.98 2.33 -18.67
N ARG A 34 -21.01 2.36 -17.35
CA ARG A 34 -21.34 1.17 -16.53
C ARG A 34 -22.10 1.56 -15.28
N GLN A 35 -23.17 0.82 -14.99
CA GLN A 35 -23.88 0.95 -13.73
C GLN A 35 -23.28 0.00 -12.69
N LEU A 36 -22.96 0.52 -11.49
CA LEU A 36 -22.66 -0.28 -10.31
C LEU A 36 -23.94 -0.64 -9.60
N LYS A 37 -23.92 -1.80 -8.94
CA LYS A 37 -24.95 -2.23 -8.01
C LYS A 37 -24.33 -2.41 -6.64
N VAL A 38 -25.00 -1.93 -5.58
CA VAL A 38 -24.53 -2.06 -4.20
C VAL A 38 -25.56 -2.82 -3.40
N VAL A 39 -25.13 -3.97 -2.85
CA VAL A 39 -25.99 -4.82 -2.03
C VAL A 39 -25.51 -4.77 -0.59
N ALA A 40 -26.36 -4.35 0.33
CA ALA A 40 -26.11 -4.40 1.76
C ALA A 40 -26.62 -5.74 2.34
N THR A 41 -25.83 -6.34 3.23
CA THR A 41 -26.19 -7.55 3.99
C THR A 41 -26.32 -7.17 5.46
N PHE A 42 -27.40 -7.59 6.10
CA PHE A 42 -27.71 -7.27 7.50
C PHE A 42 -27.48 -8.47 8.42
N SER A 43 -27.53 -8.22 9.72
CA SER A 43 -27.28 -9.23 10.78
C SER A 43 -28.23 -10.42 10.76
N ASP A 44 -29.46 -10.23 10.25
CA ASP A 44 -30.49 -11.26 10.04
C ASP A 44 -30.33 -12.01 8.71
N SER A 45 -29.20 -11.79 8.01
CA SER A 45 -28.90 -12.33 6.66
C SER A 45 -29.80 -11.79 5.55
N SER A 46 -30.67 -10.82 5.83
CA SER A 46 -31.41 -10.12 4.77
C SER A 46 -30.49 -9.27 3.91
N THR A 47 -30.86 -9.09 2.64
CA THR A 47 -30.12 -8.25 1.70
C THR A 47 -31.00 -7.15 1.13
N ARG A 48 -30.42 -5.97 0.88
CA ARG A 48 -31.12 -4.84 0.26
C ARG A 48 -30.24 -4.19 -0.78
N ASP A 49 -30.82 -3.81 -1.90
CA ASP A 49 -30.18 -2.94 -2.88
C ASP A 49 -30.14 -1.52 -2.30
N VAL A 50 -28.93 -1.00 -2.11
CA VAL A 50 -28.66 0.33 -1.56
C VAL A 50 -27.91 1.22 -2.54
N THR A 51 -27.95 0.89 -3.83
CA THR A 51 -27.22 1.59 -4.90
C THR A 51 -27.50 3.09 -4.89
N SER A 52 -28.76 3.52 -4.75
CA SER A 52 -29.13 4.94 -4.70
C SER A 52 -28.90 5.63 -3.37
N LEU A 53 -28.48 4.89 -2.34
CA LEU A 53 -28.26 5.39 -0.98
C LEU A 53 -26.78 5.42 -0.60
N ALA A 54 -25.93 4.79 -1.41
CA ALA A 54 -24.49 4.73 -1.20
C ALA A 54 -23.79 6.01 -1.69
N LEU A 55 -22.67 6.33 -1.05
CA LEU A 55 -21.78 7.42 -1.48
C LEU A 55 -20.68 6.84 -2.34
N TYR A 56 -20.37 7.51 -3.46
CA TYR A 56 -19.39 7.08 -4.44
C TYR A 56 -18.26 8.08 -4.57
N GLN A 57 -17.03 7.59 -4.59
CA GLN A 57 -15.85 8.42 -4.81
C GLN A 57 -14.86 7.71 -5.73
N SER A 58 -14.50 8.36 -6.85
CA SER A 58 -13.40 7.92 -7.70
C SER A 58 -12.07 8.48 -7.18
N ASN A 59 -11.01 7.66 -7.18
CA ASN A 59 -9.65 8.10 -6.92
C ASN A 59 -9.04 8.88 -8.08
N ASP A 60 -9.61 8.72 -9.29
CA ASP A 60 -9.23 9.43 -10.51
C ASP A 60 -10.47 9.76 -11.33
N LYS A 61 -11.04 10.95 -11.08
CA LYS A 61 -12.28 11.42 -11.76
C LYS A 61 -12.06 11.74 -13.23
N ASP A 62 -10.81 12.07 -13.60
CA ASP A 62 -10.47 12.38 -15.00
C ASP A 62 -10.38 11.10 -15.84
N LEU A 63 -10.10 9.95 -15.22
CA LEU A 63 -10.08 8.66 -15.87
C LEU A 63 -11.45 7.97 -15.82
N VAL A 64 -12.10 7.90 -14.65
CA VAL A 64 -13.44 7.33 -14.48
C VAL A 64 -14.22 8.20 -13.50
N ALA A 65 -15.19 8.94 -14.03
CA ALA A 65 -16.16 9.66 -13.22
C ALA A 65 -17.26 8.73 -12.71
N VAL A 66 -17.81 9.02 -11.54
CA VAL A 66 -18.97 8.33 -10.97
C VAL A 66 -19.99 9.36 -10.48
N ASP A 67 -21.25 9.16 -10.78
CA ASP A 67 -22.35 9.99 -10.31
C ASP A 67 -22.97 9.45 -8.99
N GLU A 68 -23.92 10.20 -8.44
CA GLU A 68 -24.62 9.85 -7.19
C GLU A 68 -25.49 8.58 -7.30
N ALA A 69 -25.85 8.17 -8.51
CA ALA A 69 -26.58 6.94 -8.78
C ALA A 69 -25.66 5.72 -8.98
N GLY A 70 -24.31 5.90 -8.87
CA GLY A 70 -23.35 4.83 -9.09
C GLY A 70 -23.11 4.50 -10.57
N LYS A 71 -23.43 5.42 -11.49
CA LYS A 71 -23.14 5.27 -12.92
C LYS A 71 -21.75 5.78 -13.21
N LEU A 72 -20.93 4.93 -13.82
CA LEU A 72 -19.58 5.25 -14.25
C LEU A 72 -19.55 5.80 -15.67
N THR A 73 -18.66 6.74 -15.89
CA THR A 73 -18.33 7.28 -17.21
C THR A 73 -16.81 7.23 -17.39
N ALA A 74 -16.34 6.47 -18.37
CA ALA A 74 -14.92 6.35 -18.69
C ALA A 74 -14.44 7.46 -19.61
N ALA A 75 -13.22 7.94 -19.38
CA ALA A 75 -12.52 8.81 -20.32
C ALA A 75 -12.03 8.07 -21.57
N GLN A 76 -11.39 8.79 -22.50
CA GLN A 76 -10.75 8.20 -23.69
C GLN A 76 -9.32 7.68 -23.42
N ALA A 77 -8.86 7.74 -22.18
CA ALA A 77 -7.53 7.31 -21.78
C ALA A 77 -7.53 5.87 -21.25
N ALA A 78 -6.40 5.18 -21.39
CA ALA A 78 -6.17 3.88 -20.77
C ALA A 78 -5.67 4.05 -19.35
N GLY A 79 -6.02 3.12 -18.45
CA GLY A 79 -5.60 3.17 -17.08
C GLY A 79 -6.44 2.31 -16.14
N GLU A 80 -6.35 2.59 -14.87
CA GLU A 80 -7.06 1.90 -13.82
C GLU A 80 -7.55 2.90 -12.79
N ALA A 81 -8.81 2.79 -12.39
CA ALA A 81 -9.39 3.58 -11.32
C ALA A 81 -9.92 2.70 -10.18
N VAL A 82 -10.11 3.31 -9.03
CA VAL A 82 -10.76 2.70 -7.88
C VAL A 82 -11.95 3.56 -7.49
N ILE A 83 -13.13 2.95 -7.50
CA ILE A 83 -14.34 3.59 -7.03
C ILE A 83 -14.61 3.08 -5.62
N VAL A 84 -14.45 3.95 -4.65
CA VAL A 84 -14.78 3.68 -3.25
C VAL A 84 -16.27 3.91 -3.06
N VAL A 85 -16.93 2.94 -2.46
CA VAL A 85 -18.37 2.99 -2.16
C VAL A 85 -18.54 2.87 -0.67
N ASN A 86 -19.29 3.80 -0.08
CA ASN A 86 -19.59 3.83 1.36
C ASN A 86 -21.09 3.85 1.57
N TYR A 87 -21.58 3.02 2.49
CA TYR A 87 -22.94 3.03 2.97
C TYR A 87 -22.97 2.78 4.48
N MET A 88 -23.46 3.73 5.27
CA MET A 88 -23.54 3.66 6.73
C MET A 88 -22.23 3.26 7.42
N GLY A 89 -21.07 3.70 6.87
CA GLY A 89 -19.73 3.40 7.40
C GLY A 89 -19.11 2.08 6.88
N ALA A 90 -19.87 1.19 6.26
CA ALA A 90 -19.30 0.06 5.55
C ALA A 90 -18.75 0.49 4.19
N VAL A 91 -17.59 -0.06 3.80
CA VAL A 91 -16.87 0.32 2.59
C VAL A 91 -16.59 -0.90 1.73
N ASP A 92 -16.80 -0.78 0.42
CA ASP A 92 -16.33 -1.73 -0.60
C ASP A 92 -15.83 -0.96 -1.82
N VAL A 93 -15.13 -1.63 -2.75
CA VAL A 93 -14.50 -0.98 -3.89
C VAL A 93 -14.79 -1.70 -5.22
N ALA A 94 -15.03 -0.92 -6.27
CA ALA A 94 -15.03 -1.38 -7.65
C ALA A 94 -13.74 -0.93 -8.36
N ARG A 95 -13.18 -1.76 -9.22
CA ARG A 95 -11.91 -1.54 -9.92
C ARG A 95 -12.10 -1.66 -11.43
N PRO A 96 -12.60 -0.61 -12.10
CA PRO A 96 -12.63 -0.56 -13.56
C PRO A 96 -11.21 -0.46 -14.11
N VAL A 97 -10.94 -1.22 -15.16
CA VAL A 97 -9.72 -1.18 -15.97
C VAL A 97 -10.09 -0.70 -17.36
N LEU A 98 -9.44 0.36 -17.82
CA LEU A 98 -9.59 0.90 -19.18
C LEU A 98 -8.41 0.40 -20.02
N PRO A 99 -8.62 -0.63 -20.85
CA PRO A 99 -7.54 -1.16 -21.68
C PRO A 99 -7.10 -0.13 -22.73
N PRO A 100 -5.81 -0.11 -23.12
CA PRO A 100 -5.34 0.74 -24.20
C PRO A 100 -5.96 0.30 -25.53
N ALA A 101 -6.10 1.24 -26.47
CA ALA A 101 -6.64 0.97 -27.81
C ALA A 101 -5.85 -0.13 -28.54
N LYS A 102 -4.53 -0.22 -28.33
CA LYS A 102 -3.67 -1.26 -28.85
C LYS A 102 -3.31 -2.26 -27.76
N LYS A 103 -3.87 -3.45 -27.82
CA LYS A 103 -3.53 -4.54 -26.88
C LYS A 103 -2.09 -5.01 -27.13
N ILE A 104 -1.35 -5.22 -26.05
CA ILE A 104 -0.01 -5.81 -26.09
C ILE A 104 -0.17 -7.32 -26.24
N PRO A 105 0.53 -7.97 -27.20
CA PRO A 105 0.48 -9.41 -27.37
C PRO A 105 0.93 -10.15 -26.10
N GLN A 106 0.30 -11.27 -25.83
CA GLN A 106 0.62 -12.10 -24.66
C GLN A 106 2.06 -12.63 -24.69
N GLU A 107 2.57 -12.91 -25.90
CA GLU A 107 3.95 -13.35 -26.13
C GLU A 107 4.98 -12.34 -25.60
N HIS A 108 4.65 -11.04 -25.62
CA HIS A 108 5.54 -10.00 -25.08
C HIS A 108 5.79 -10.23 -23.58
N PHE A 109 4.76 -10.52 -22.81
CA PHE A 109 4.89 -10.77 -21.36
C PHE A 109 5.58 -12.09 -21.07
N ALA A 110 5.36 -13.12 -21.90
CA ALA A 110 6.02 -14.42 -21.77
C ALA A 110 7.53 -14.36 -22.03
N SER A 111 8.02 -13.37 -22.78
CA SER A 111 9.45 -13.16 -23.08
C SER A 111 10.20 -12.35 -22.03
N LEU A 112 9.49 -11.76 -21.04
CA LEU A 112 10.12 -10.94 -20.02
C LEU A 112 10.86 -11.79 -18.98
N PRO A 113 12.04 -11.36 -18.51
CA PRO A 113 12.75 -12.06 -17.46
C PRO A 113 11.98 -11.95 -16.13
N VAL A 114 11.76 -13.07 -15.46
CA VAL A 114 11.14 -13.16 -14.15
C VAL A 114 12.20 -13.58 -13.14
N PHE A 115 12.56 -12.70 -12.21
CA PHE A 115 13.58 -12.98 -11.20
C PHE A 115 13.01 -13.42 -9.87
N ASN A 116 11.74 -13.02 -9.58
CA ASN A 116 11.10 -13.29 -8.30
C ASN A 116 9.55 -13.28 -8.43
N GLU A 117 8.86 -13.61 -7.35
CA GLU A 117 7.40 -13.60 -7.31
C GLU A 117 6.76 -12.20 -7.49
N PRO A 118 7.31 -11.10 -6.95
CA PRO A 118 6.85 -9.76 -7.29
C PRO A 118 6.82 -9.47 -8.79
N ASP A 119 7.85 -9.84 -9.56
CA ASP A 119 7.87 -9.65 -11.01
C ASP A 119 6.69 -10.36 -11.68
N ARG A 120 6.44 -11.60 -11.28
CA ARG A 120 5.33 -12.40 -11.83
C ARG A 120 3.97 -11.74 -11.57
N LEU A 121 3.75 -11.23 -10.36
CA LEU A 121 2.51 -10.55 -9.99
C LEU A 121 2.36 -9.21 -10.72
N ILE A 122 3.44 -8.45 -10.83
CA ILE A 122 3.46 -7.17 -11.55
C ILE A 122 3.17 -7.39 -13.03
N TYR A 123 3.84 -8.36 -13.69
CA TYR A 123 3.61 -8.63 -15.11
C TYR A 123 2.18 -9.12 -15.37
N LYS A 124 1.63 -9.95 -14.50
CA LYS A 124 0.22 -10.33 -14.57
C LYS A 124 -0.71 -9.11 -14.49
N ARG A 125 -0.39 -8.15 -13.61
CA ARG A 125 -1.17 -6.91 -13.50
C ARG A 125 -1.00 -6.01 -14.71
N LEU A 126 0.22 -5.81 -15.19
CA LEU A 126 0.51 -5.03 -16.38
C LEU A 126 -0.18 -5.61 -17.62
N GLN A 127 -0.20 -6.94 -17.76
CA GLN A 127 -0.94 -7.62 -18.82
C GLN A 127 -2.44 -7.35 -18.73
N ALA A 128 -3.01 -7.41 -17.53
CA ALA A 128 -4.45 -7.15 -17.33
C ALA A 128 -4.85 -5.72 -17.68
N VAL A 129 -3.99 -4.73 -17.39
CA VAL A 129 -4.22 -3.32 -17.74
C VAL A 129 -3.74 -2.96 -19.16
N GLY A 130 -3.11 -3.91 -19.87
CA GLY A 130 -2.60 -3.72 -21.23
C GLY A 130 -1.40 -2.77 -21.31
N SER A 131 -0.61 -2.65 -20.26
CA SER A 131 0.58 -1.78 -20.20
C SER A 131 1.87 -2.61 -20.27
N ALA A 132 2.80 -2.27 -21.18
CA ALA A 132 4.11 -2.89 -21.21
C ALA A 132 5.01 -2.33 -20.11
N PRO A 133 5.84 -3.16 -19.46
CA PRO A 133 6.89 -2.62 -18.62
C PRO A 133 7.93 -1.87 -19.47
N SER A 134 8.54 -0.85 -18.89
CA SER A 134 9.69 -0.20 -19.51
C SER A 134 10.88 -1.17 -19.57
N GLY A 135 11.82 -0.90 -20.47
CA GLY A 135 13.08 -1.63 -20.53
C GLY A 135 13.88 -1.53 -19.22
N GLN A 136 14.89 -2.39 -19.07
CA GLN A 136 15.78 -2.31 -17.93
C GLN A 136 16.51 -0.95 -17.90
N CYS A 137 16.66 -0.39 -16.71
CA CYS A 137 17.37 0.86 -16.53
C CYS A 137 18.87 0.71 -16.86
N SER A 138 19.48 1.82 -17.27
CA SER A 138 20.93 1.88 -17.50
C SER A 138 21.71 1.59 -16.22
N ASP A 139 22.99 1.26 -16.35
CA ASP A 139 23.87 1.04 -15.20
C ASP A 139 24.06 2.29 -14.32
N ALA A 140 24.02 3.47 -14.94
CA ALA A 140 24.10 4.74 -14.22
C ALA A 140 22.84 4.99 -13.36
N GLU A 141 21.68 4.68 -13.90
CA GLU A 141 20.42 4.76 -13.15
C GLU A 141 20.35 3.69 -12.07
N PHE A 142 20.80 2.46 -12.39
CA PHE A 142 20.77 1.33 -11.47
C PHE A 142 21.60 1.61 -10.21
N ILE A 143 22.88 2.02 -10.36
CA ILE A 143 23.76 2.27 -9.22
C ILE A 143 23.22 3.40 -8.34
N ARG A 144 22.66 4.46 -8.96
CA ARG A 144 22.06 5.57 -8.23
C ARG A 144 20.80 5.17 -7.47
N ARG A 145 19.86 4.50 -8.13
CA ARG A 145 18.57 4.13 -7.54
C ARG A 145 18.75 3.11 -6.42
N SER A 146 19.53 2.05 -6.66
CA SER A 146 19.77 1.02 -5.66
C SER A 146 20.47 1.55 -4.40
N ALA A 147 21.40 2.50 -4.53
CA ALA A 147 22.03 3.12 -3.37
C ALA A 147 21.03 3.98 -2.57
N LEU A 148 20.21 4.80 -3.23
CA LEU A 148 19.20 5.59 -2.56
C LEU A 148 18.14 4.71 -1.87
N ASP A 149 17.71 3.64 -2.52
CA ASP A 149 16.69 2.74 -1.99
C ASP A 149 17.19 1.89 -0.81
N CYS A 150 18.46 1.42 -0.88
CA CYS A 150 19.03 0.54 0.14
C CYS A 150 19.64 1.28 1.33
N ILE A 151 20.39 2.36 1.07
CA ILE A 151 21.23 3.02 2.09
C ILE A 151 20.98 4.53 2.22
N GLY A 152 20.02 5.11 1.48
CA GLY A 152 19.57 6.50 1.60
C GLY A 152 20.59 7.55 1.16
N ARG A 153 21.71 7.16 0.51
CA ARG A 153 22.71 8.10 0.00
C ARG A 153 23.06 7.82 -1.46
N LEU A 154 23.65 8.79 -2.12
CA LEU A 154 24.22 8.58 -3.44
C LEU A 154 25.51 7.73 -3.35
N PRO A 155 25.86 6.99 -4.43
CA PRO A 155 27.17 6.36 -4.54
C PRO A 155 28.28 7.42 -4.48
N THR A 156 29.40 7.09 -3.86
CA THR A 156 30.59 7.92 -3.94
C THR A 156 31.20 7.87 -5.35
N LEU A 157 32.06 8.83 -5.64
CA LEU A 157 32.75 8.86 -6.95
C LEU A 157 33.59 7.59 -7.19
N GLU A 158 34.22 7.07 -6.14
CA GLU A 158 35.00 5.82 -6.20
C GLU A 158 34.10 4.62 -6.45
N GLU A 159 32.97 4.52 -5.77
CA GLU A 159 31.97 3.48 -5.96
C GLU A 159 31.43 3.48 -7.40
N ALA A 160 31.09 4.68 -7.91
CA ALA A 160 30.61 4.84 -9.27
C ALA A 160 31.66 4.42 -10.31
N ARG A 161 32.92 4.84 -10.13
CA ARG A 161 34.03 4.46 -11.02
C ARG A 161 34.28 2.96 -11.00
N ALA A 162 34.31 2.34 -9.83
CA ALA A 162 34.52 0.90 -9.68
C ALA A 162 33.39 0.11 -10.35
N PHE A 163 32.13 0.51 -10.14
CA PHE A 163 30.97 -0.14 -10.75
C PHE A 163 30.96 -0.02 -12.28
N HIS A 164 31.25 1.16 -12.83
CA HIS A 164 31.30 1.36 -14.28
C HIS A 164 32.49 0.70 -14.95
N GLY A 165 33.61 0.56 -14.24
CA GLY A 165 34.79 -0.15 -14.71
C GLY A 165 34.64 -1.68 -14.70
N ASP A 166 33.73 -2.21 -13.91
CA ASP A 166 33.46 -3.64 -13.84
C ASP A 166 32.63 -4.11 -15.05
N ARG A 167 33.22 -5.03 -15.84
CA ARG A 167 32.62 -5.64 -17.03
C ARG A 167 31.90 -6.97 -16.75
N SER A 168 31.87 -7.42 -15.51
CA SER A 168 31.26 -8.68 -15.14
C SER A 168 29.72 -8.62 -15.26
N ALA A 169 29.11 -9.71 -15.71
CA ALA A 169 27.66 -9.87 -15.75
C ALA A 169 27.02 -9.79 -14.33
N GLU A 170 27.79 -10.15 -13.30
CA GLU A 170 27.34 -10.19 -11.90
C GLU A 170 27.53 -8.86 -11.16
N LYS A 171 27.98 -7.78 -11.83
CA LYS A 171 28.30 -6.51 -11.16
C LYS A 171 27.13 -5.90 -10.39
N ARG A 172 25.91 -6.00 -10.93
CA ARG A 172 24.69 -5.48 -10.27
C ARG A 172 24.37 -6.26 -8.99
N LYS A 173 24.51 -7.57 -9.03
CA LYS A 173 24.33 -8.44 -7.86
C LYS A 173 25.34 -8.12 -6.77
N ARG A 174 26.63 -8.07 -7.10
CA ARG A 174 27.70 -7.71 -6.15
C ARG A 174 27.51 -6.31 -5.56
N TRP A 175 27.02 -5.38 -6.37
CA TRP A 175 26.70 -4.04 -5.88
C TRP A 175 25.58 -4.08 -4.83
N ILE A 176 24.49 -4.81 -5.08
CA ILE A 176 23.41 -4.99 -4.09
C ILE A 176 23.95 -5.65 -2.81
N GLU A 177 24.72 -6.72 -2.93
CA GLU A 177 25.32 -7.42 -1.78
C GLU A 177 26.18 -6.47 -0.92
N LYS A 178 26.95 -5.59 -1.59
CA LYS A 178 27.72 -4.55 -0.88
C LYS A 178 26.82 -3.57 -0.13
N LEU A 179 25.72 -3.11 -0.75
CA LEU A 179 24.78 -2.18 -0.11
C LEU A 179 24.08 -2.78 1.11
N LEU A 180 23.75 -4.06 1.06
CA LEU A 180 23.06 -4.75 2.16
C LEU A 180 23.91 -4.92 3.43
N VAL A 181 25.23 -4.84 3.32
CA VAL A 181 26.19 -4.88 4.45
C VAL A 181 26.77 -3.51 4.79
N ASP A 182 26.37 -2.44 4.09
CA ASP A 182 26.80 -1.06 4.37
C ASP A 182 26.19 -0.58 5.70
N SER A 183 26.99 0.12 6.51
CA SER A 183 26.54 0.64 7.82
C SER A 183 25.34 1.59 7.70
N ASN A 184 25.23 2.32 6.58
CA ASN A 184 24.11 3.23 6.32
C ASN A 184 22.78 2.49 6.09
N TYR A 185 22.80 1.18 5.77
CA TYR A 185 21.59 0.37 5.63
C TYR A 185 20.72 0.43 6.89
N ALA A 186 21.32 0.12 8.02
CA ALA A 186 20.59 0.12 9.30
C ALA A 186 20.08 1.52 9.67
N ASP A 187 20.87 2.55 9.42
CA ASP A 187 20.49 3.93 9.70
C ASP A 187 19.33 4.39 8.82
N HIS A 188 19.37 4.07 7.53
CA HIS A 188 18.30 4.41 6.58
C HIS A 188 16.97 3.72 6.92
N TRP A 189 17.01 2.43 7.20
CA TRP A 189 15.81 1.65 7.51
C TRP A 189 15.24 1.98 8.90
N ALA A 190 16.09 2.31 9.87
CA ALA A 190 15.63 2.77 11.18
C ALA A 190 14.83 4.09 11.07
N VAL A 191 15.26 5.02 10.22
CA VAL A 191 14.51 6.27 9.96
C VAL A 191 13.15 5.96 9.33
N LYS A 192 13.11 5.12 8.27
CA LYS A 192 11.84 4.74 7.61
C LYS A 192 10.86 4.08 8.56
N TRP A 193 11.33 3.17 9.41
CA TRP A 193 10.49 2.51 10.42
C TRP A 193 10.11 3.45 11.56
N GLY A 194 11.00 4.35 11.96
CA GLY A 194 10.70 5.42 12.91
C GLY A 194 9.55 6.31 12.43
N ASP A 195 9.51 6.61 11.13
CA ASP A 195 8.42 7.38 10.51
C ASP A 195 7.08 6.62 10.47
N LEU A 196 7.11 5.30 10.32
CA LEU A 196 5.90 4.46 10.37
C LEU A 196 5.34 4.35 11.79
N ILE A 197 6.22 4.09 12.77
CA ILE A 197 5.83 3.91 14.17
C ILE A 197 5.49 5.24 14.83
N ARG A 198 6.25 6.26 14.55
CA ARG A 198 6.08 7.70 14.87
C ARG A 198 5.57 7.99 16.29
N PRO A 199 6.27 7.57 17.36
CA PRO A 199 5.89 7.99 18.71
C PRO A 199 6.07 9.50 18.87
N ASN A 200 5.07 10.15 19.49
CA ASN A 200 5.09 11.60 19.64
C ASN A 200 5.98 12.03 20.83
N PRO A 201 7.11 12.76 20.58
CA PRO A 201 8.00 13.20 21.67
C PRO A 201 7.31 14.03 22.75
N SER A 202 6.26 14.79 22.40
CA SER A 202 5.49 15.58 23.37
C SER A 202 4.64 14.71 24.31
N ARG A 203 4.33 13.46 23.93
CA ARG A 203 3.55 12.51 24.75
C ARG A 203 4.45 11.59 25.56
N VAL A 204 5.51 11.05 24.95
CA VAL A 204 6.36 10.03 25.56
C VAL A 204 7.70 10.58 26.07
N GLY A 205 8.11 11.76 25.61
CA GLY A 205 9.39 12.38 25.91
C GLY A 205 10.47 12.07 24.87
N VAL A 206 11.47 12.95 24.77
CA VAL A 206 12.57 12.85 23.77
C VAL A 206 13.43 11.61 24.01
N LYS A 207 13.78 11.31 25.27
CA LYS A 207 14.65 10.16 25.61
C LYS A 207 14.04 8.80 25.18
N PRO A 208 12.76 8.49 25.45
CA PRO A 208 12.12 7.28 24.93
C PRO A 208 12.15 7.16 23.40
N VAL A 209 11.91 8.25 22.66
CA VAL A 209 11.98 8.26 21.19
C VAL A 209 13.40 7.96 20.71
N PHE A 210 14.41 8.56 21.34
CA PHE A 210 15.83 8.28 21.03
C PHE A 210 16.20 6.81 21.31
N LEU A 211 15.73 6.22 22.41
CA LEU A 211 15.96 4.81 22.72
C LEU A 211 15.27 3.87 21.73
N LEU A 212 14.10 4.24 21.23
CA LEU A 212 13.43 3.49 20.15
C LEU A 212 14.25 3.55 18.85
N ASP A 213 14.80 4.71 18.49
CA ASP A 213 15.67 4.85 17.31
C ASP A 213 16.92 3.96 17.45
N LEU A 214 17.56 3.95 18.61
CA LEU A 214 18.70 3.07 18.85
C LEU A 214 18.33 1.59 18.75
N TRP A 215 17.18 1.19 19.28
CA TRP A 215 16.69 -0.17 19.18
C TRP A 215 16.40 -0.56 17.72
N LEU A 216 15.74 0.30 16.95
CA LEU A 216 15.50 0.06 15.52
C LEU A 216 16.81 -0.14 14.75
N ARG A 217 17.83 0.73 14.98
CA ARG A 217 19.15 0.58 14.36
C ARG A 217 19.80 -0.75 14.72
N ASP A 218 19.69 -1.19 15.95
CA ASP A 218 20.22 -2.49 16.38
C ASP A 218 19.51 -3.65 15.69
N MET A 219 18.16 -3.60 15.58
CA MET A 219 17.39 -4.62 14.87
C MET A 219 17.85 -4.78 13.42
N PHE A 220 18.06 -3.66 12.70
CA PHE A 220 18.53 -3.70 11.31
C PHE A 220 19.99 -4.09 11.18
N ARG A 221 20.88 -3.67 12.08
CA ARG A 221 22.31 -4.10 12.08
C ARG A 221 22.46 -5.59 12.27
N ARG A 222 21.65 -6.16 13.16
CA ARG A 222 21.64 -7.60 13.45
C ARG A 222 20.81 -8.39 12.45
N ASN A 223 20.14 -7.73 11.51
CA ASN A 223 19.21 -8.34 10.57
C ASN A 223 18.21 -9.27 11.26
N VAL A 224 17.60 -8.78 12.35
CA VAL A 224 16.62 -9.54 13.14
C VAL A 224 15.40 -9.85 12.28
N PRO A 225 14.90 -11.11 12.24
CA PRO A 225 13.70 -11.46 11.51
C PRO A 225 12.51 -10.59 11.91
N TYR A 226 11.70 -10.22 10.91
CA TYR A 226 10.57 -9.29 11.09
C TYR A 226 9.59 -9.72 12.18
N ASP A 227 9.24 -10.99 12.22
CA ASP A 227 8.35 -11.57 13.22
C ASP A 227 8.92 -11.43 14.66
N GLN A 228 10.24 -11.59 14.83
CA GLN A 228 10.90 -11.39 16.12
C GLN A 228 10.91 -9.90 16.48
N MET A 229 11.23 -9.01 15.55
CA MET A 229 11.20 -7.56 15.78
C MET A 229 9.80 -7.09 16.22
N VAL A 230 8.75 -7.54 15.54
CA VAL A 230 7.36 -7.20 15.89
C VAL A 230 6.99 -7.80 17.25
N LYS A 231 7.40 -9.03 17.54
CA LYS A 231 7.16 -9.67 18.83
C LYS A 231 7.84 -8.90 19.98
N GLU A 232 9.09 -8.49 19.82
CA GLU A 232 9.79 -7.66 20.81
C GLU A 232 9.09 -6.30 21.02
N LEU A 233 8.59 -5.69 19.93
CA LEU A 233 7.85 -4.42 19.98
C LEU A 233 6.54 -4.56 20.77
N LEU A 234 5.74 -5.59 20.48
CA LEU A 234 4.41 -5.79 21.10
C LEU A 234 4.47 -6.32 22.52
N LEU A 235 5.51 -7.08 22.87
CA LEU A 235 5.71 -7.64 24.21
C LEU A 235 6.63 -6.77 25.07
N ALA A 236 6.96 -5.56 24.64
CA ALA A 236 7.86 -4.68 25.37
C ALA A 236 7.26 -4.26 26.72
N GLU A 237 7.99 -4.49 27.79
CA GLU A 237 7.59 -4.17 29.16
C GLU A 237 8.61 -3.27 29.87
N GLY A 238 8.19 -2.65 30.96
CA GLY A 238 9.02 -1.84 31.83
C GLY A 238 9.01 -0.35 31.51
N SER A 239 10.13 0.32 31.80
CA SER A 239 10.24 1.78 31.63
C SER A 239 10.63 2.17 30.22
N SER A 240 9.87 3.07 29.58
CA SER A 240 10.23 3.65 28.28
C SER A 240 11.55 4.44 28.28
N HIS A 241 12.11 4.75 29.48
CA HIS A 241 13.41 5.40 29.64
C HIS A 241 14.59 4.42 29.64
N GLN A 242 14.30 3.10 29.58
CA GLN A 242 15.29 2.03 29.52
C GLN A 242 15.04 1.08 28.35
N ASN A 243 13.77 0.88 27.99
CA ASN A 243 13.32 0.01 26.90
C ASN A 243 12.59 0.83 25.83
N GLY A 244 13.25 1.09 24.69
CA GLY A 244 12.75 1.94 23.61
C GLY A 244 11.39 1.51 23.05
N PRO A 245 11.16 0.23 22.72
CA PRO A 245 9.87 -0.28 22.23
C PRO A 245 8.65 0.09 23.07
N VAL A 246 8.79 0.21 24.39
CA VAL A 246 7.69 0.62 25.31
C VAL A 246 7.14 2.01 24.96
N ALA A 247 7.95 2.87 24.31
CA ALA A 247 7.51 4.20 23.88
C ALA A 247 6.33 4.13 22.90
N VAL A 248 6.29 3.11 22.05
CA VAL A 248 5.23 2.91 21.04
C VAL A 248 3.90 2.61 21.74
N LEU A 249 3.90 1.64 22.66
CA LEU A 249 2.69 1.26 23.40
C LEU A 249 2.21 2.39 24.31
N ARG A 250 3.12 3.18 24.87
CA ARG A 250 2.80 4.33 25.70
C ARG A 250 2.19 5.50 24.90
N ASP A 251 2.58 5.68 23.65
CA ASP A 251 2.03 6.73 22.79
C ASP A 251 0.57 6.43 22.39
N LYS A 252 0.25 5.16 22.15
CA LYS A 252 -1.08 4.66 21.78
C LYS A 252 -1.89 4.34 23.03
N ARG A 253 -2.52 5.36 23.62
CA ARG A 253 -3.29 5.21 24.86
C ARG A 253 -4.68 4.60 24.64
N ASP A 254 -5.25 4.75 23.46
CA ASP A 254 -6.53 4.19 23.06
C ASP A 254 -6.29 3.05 22.06
N PRO A 255 -6.92 1.87 22.24
CA PRO A 255 -6.86 0.78 21.26
C PRO A 255 -7.35 1.18 19.86
N VAL A 256 -8.18 2.22 19.74
CA VAL A 256 -8.67 2.76 18.46
C VAL A 256 -7.57 3.56 17.74
N ASP A 257 -6.57 4.08 18.47
CA ASP A 257 -5.46 4.86 17.91
C ASP A 257 -4.28 3.98 17.45
N ALA A 258 -4.36 2.67 17.66
CA ALA A 258 -3.31 1.70 17.33
C ALA A 258 -3.63 0.95 16.03
#